data_46a19a4422f4fafafc48304f33e40f2d
#
_entry.id   46a19a4422f4fafafc48304f33e40f2d
#
_cell.length_a   1.000
_cell.length_b   1.000
_cell.length_c   1.000
_cell.angle_alpha   90.00
_cell.angle_beta   90.00
_cell.angle_gamma   90.00
#
_symmetry.space_group_name_H-M   'P 1'
#
loop_
_entity.id
_entity.type
_entity.pdbx_description
1 polymer ?
#
loop_
_entity_poly.entity_id
_entity_poly.type
_entity_poly.pdbx_seq_one_letter_code
_entity_poly.pdbx_strand_id
1 'polypeptide(L)'
;MIMKKHLICLISAALLVCGCCDKTAKTTLCEPYVIEGLAETPDFWKVKPSQIIDLCENLKVGRSEIIAHTPAGFPVYACFYGDFSEPEPQTNWSAGNSSSAISAYLSDIEHPQTIMLLSGVHGGEPESVAASMNIIQMLETGKDFRGVTDTTFLSLASNYRLIIIPCANMDGRAICPDHLSGQPYEVFRAVCQGVWKDGSLVGWKDSKRYFPLPIDKVSFPGGYPNSQGYNIQHDMTPGDMKTEEAKAICRLLARWRVDVMLNAHSCEFNPHMFAPSSIDTKRHFDRGCRIAEKVNRTLWDKGLMIHERHLTLKKSETLNLSSIVNWCSGGFGITLECSSSYDDVHKPQIQYTFDELMEPVFISMKVIMEDGLESPLAERIKGGI
;
A
#
# COMPACT_ATOMS: atom_id res chain seq x y z
N MET A 1 -50.99 59.44 -31.58
CA MET A 1 -50.68 59.13 -30.16
C MET A 1 -50.85 57.58 -30.03
N ILE A 2 -49.76 56.86 -30.23
CA ILE A 2 -49.80 55.42 -30.35
C ILE A 2 -49.06 54.83 -29.10
N MET A 3 -49.80 54.16 -28.22
CA MET A 3 -49.29 53.41 -27.06
C MET A 3 -48.62 52.11 -27.50
N LYS A 4 -47.30 51.99 -27.22
CA LYS A 4 -46.60 50.71 -27.36
C LYS A 4 -46.81 49.89 -26.10
N LYS A 5 -47.45 48.75 -26.26
CA LYS A 5 -47.53 47.69 -25.23
C LYS A 5 -46.23 46.92 -25.21
N HIS A 6 -45.53 46.88 -24.08
CA HIS A 6 -44.38 46.03 -23.85
C HIS A 6 -44.87 44.64 -23.36
N LEU A 7 -44.57 43.62 -24.13
CA LEU A 7 -44.81 42.22 -23.82
C LEU A 7 -43.55 41.75 -23.05
N ILE A 8 -43.68 41.50 -21.75
CA ILE A 8 -42.64 40.88 -20.94
C ILE A 8 -42.77 39.36 -21.10
N CYS A 9 -41.80 38.76 -21.82
CA CYS A 9 -41.65 37.30 -21.90
C CYS A 9 -40.88 36.81 -20.68
N LEU A 10 -41.56 36.15 -19.73
CA LEU A 10 -40.95 35.41 -18.63
C LEU A 10 -40.45 34.07 -19.18
N ILE A 11 -39.15 33.97 -19.36
CA ILE A 11 -38.50 32.68 -19.66
C ILE A 11 -38.22 32.00 -18.29
N SER A 12 -39.05 31.03 -17.94
CA SER A 12 -38.78 30.11 -16.84
C SER A 12 -37.66 29.16 -17.26
N ALA A 13 -36.46 29.43 -16.81
CA ALA A 13 -35.36 28.45 -16.92
C ALA A 13 -35.59 27.32 -15.93
N ALA A 14 -36.11 26.22 -16.39
CA ALA A 14 -36.09 24.97 -15.63
C ALA A 14 -34.63 24.44 -15.59
N LEU A 15 -33.96 24.63 -14.49
CA LEU A 15 -32.71 23.92 -14.18
C LEU A 15 -33.02 22.41 -14.04
N LEU A 16 -32.83 21.68 -15.11
CA LEU A 16 -32.68 20.24 -15.07
C LEU A 16 -31.34 19.96 -14.39
N VAL A 17 -31.37 19.76 -13.07
CA VAL A 17 -30.29 19.11 -12.35
C VAL A 17 -30.30 17.66 -12.81
N CYS A 18 -29.52 17.36 -13.83
CA CYS A 18 -29.20 15.99 -14.21
C CYS A 18 -28.26 15.43 -13.14
N GLY A 19 -28.83 14.91 -12.06
CA GLY A 19 -28.12 14.09 -11.09
C GLY A 19 -27.82 12.74 -11.71
N CYS A 20 -26.79 12.66 -12.54
CA CYS A 20 -26.16 11.39 -12.84
C CYS A 20 -25.39 10.94 -11.59
N CYS A 21 -26.14 10.44 -10.62
CA CYS A 21 -25.56 9.55 -9.62
C CYS A 21 -25.46 8.19 -10.30
N ASP A 22 -24.38 7.98 -11.04
CA ASP A 22 -23.98 6.64 -11.48
C ASP A 22 -23.63 5.85 -10.22
N LYS A 23 -24.66 5.22 -9.63
CA LYS A 23 -24.46 4.15 -8.67
C LYS A 23 -23.91 2.98 -9.47
N THR A 24 -22.59 2.96 -9.71
CA THR A 24 -21.94 1.75 -10.20
C THR A 24 -22.39 0.61 -9.27
N ALA A 25 -23.06 -0.37 -9.84
CA ALA A 25 -23.53 -1.52 -9.08
C ALA A 25 -22.33 -2.16 -8.39
N LYS A 26 -22.42 -2.33 -7.05
CA LYS A 26 -21.36 -2.98 -6.30
C LYS A 26 -21.11 -4.37 -6.85
N THR A 27 -19.85 -4.73 -7.03
CA THR A 27 -19.48 -6.08 -7.44
C THR A 27 -19.71 -7.04 -6.26
N THR A 28 -20.34 -8.18 -6.54
CA THR A 28 -20.51 -9.22 -5.52
C THR A 28 -19.19 -9.95 -5.30
N LEU A 29 -18.78 -10.11 -4.05
CA LEU A 29 -17.64 -10.96 -3.69
C LEU A 29 -17.97 -12.43 -3.96
N CYS A 30 -16.94 -13.22 -4.31
CA CYS A 30 -17.06 -14.66 -4.26
C CYS A 30 -17.07 -15.15 -2.81
N GLU A 31 -17.43 -16.42 -2.60
CA GLU A 31 -17.33 -17.07 -1.29
C GLU A 31 -15.89 -17.06 -0.79
N PRO A 32 -15.66 -16.83 0.52
CA PRO A 32 -14.33 -16.87 1.10
C PRO A 32 -13.67 -18.24 0.94
N TYR A 33 -12.33 -18.22 0.76
CA TYR A 33 -11.54 -19.44 0.77
C TYR A 33 -11.41 -19.97 2.20
N VAL A 34 -11.95 -21.16 2.44
CA VAL A 34 -11.95 -21.79 3.76
C VAL A 34 -10.85 -22.86 3.81
N ILE A 35 -10.01 -22.79 4.83
CA ILE A 35 -9.02 -23.82 5.16
C ILE A 35 -9.51 -24.56 6.40
N GLU A 36 -9.89 -25.83 6.23
CA GLU A 36 -10.34 -26.65 7.35
C GLU A 36 -9.21 -26.87 8.37
N GLY A 37 -9.52 -26.67 9.65
CA GLY A 37 -8.54 -26.86 10.73
C GLY A 37 -7.47 -25.77 10.81
N LEU A 38 -7.64 -24.64 10.13
CA LEU A 38 -6.74 -23.49 10.30
C LEU A 38 -6.71 -23.05 11.77
N ALA A 39 -5.50 -22.90 12.33
CA ALA A 39 -5.33 -22.47 13.71
C ALA A 39 -5.93 -21.06 13.94
N GLU A 40 -6.39 -20.80 15.17
CA GLU A 40 -6.82 -19.48 15.55
C GLU A 40 -5.63 -18.51 15.63
N THR A 41 -5.86 -17.26 15.24
CA THR A 41 -4.87 -16.20 15.37
C THR A 41 -4.87 -15.59 16.76
N PRO A 42 -3.73 -15.11 17.27
CA PRO A 42 -3.72 -14.37 18.53
C PRO A 42 -4.49 -13.05 18.41
N ASP A 43 -4.97 -12.52 19.54
CA ASP A 43 -5.81 -11.32 19.59
C ASP A 43 -5.18 -10.08 18.94
N PHE A 44 -3.87 -10.00 18.91
CA PHE A 44 -3.15 -8.88 18.30
C PHE A 44 -3.09 -8.95 16.76
N TRP A 45 -3.47 -10.07 16.16
CA TRP A 45 -3.46 -10.29 14.70
C TRP A 45 -4.75 -9.76 14.09
N LYS A 46 -4.83 -8.45 13.91
CA LYS A 46 -6.01 -7.74 13.40
C LYS A 46 -5.92 -7.56 11.89
N VAL A 47 -6.60 -8.43 11.13
CA VAL A 47 -6.51 -8.43 9.66
C VAL A 47 -7.86 -8.45 8.94
N LYS A 48 -8.97 -8.61 9.67
CA LYS A 48 -10.31 -8.67 9.09
C LYS A 48 -10.79 -7.28 8.67
N PRO A 49 -11.52 -7.15 7.55
CA PRO A 49 -12.07 -5.87 7.10
C PRO A 49 -12.81 -5.09 8.19
N SER A 50 -13.63 -5.78 9.00
CA SER A 50 -14.35 -5.13 10.10
C SER A 50 -13.43 -4.53 11.17
N GLN A 51 -12.32 -5.21 11.49
CA GLN A 51 -11.32 -4.73 12.46
C GLN A 51 -10.55 -3.51 11.92
N ILE A 52 -10.24 -3.53 10.60
CA ILE A 52 -9.56 -2.41 9.93
C ILE A 52 -10.46 -1.17 9.94
N ILE A 53 -11.72 -1.34 9.55
CA ILE A 53 -12.73 -0.26 9.55
C ILE A 53 -12.88 0.31 10.96
N ASP A 54 -13.12 -0.56 11.95
CA ASP A 54 -13.33 -0.14 13.35
C ASP A 54 -12.14 0.68 13.87
N LEU A 55 -10.92 0.23 13.67
CA LEU A 55 -9.74 0.98 14.10
C LEU A 55 -9.63 2.33 13.38
N CYS A 56 -9.77 2.35 12.05
CA CYS A 56 -9.61 3.57 11.26
C CYS A 56 -10.70 4.62 11.55
N GLU A 57 -11.92 4.20 11.89
CA GLU A 57 -13.02 5.12 12.25
C GLU A 57 -12.89 5.69 13.66
N ASN A 58 -12.09 5.06 14.55
CA ASN A 58 -12.02 5.39 15.95
C ASN A 58 -10.69 6.01 16.41
N LEU A 59 -9.86 6.53 15.50
CA LEU A 59 -8.60 7.21 15.83
C LEU A 59 -8.85 8.40 16.77
N LYS A 60 -7.92 8.66 17.69
CA LYS A 60 -7.98 9.76 18.69
C LYS A 60 -6.80 10.73 18.57
N VAL A 61 -5.64 10.22 18.16
CA VAL A 61 -4.39 10.99 17.96
C VAL A 61 -4.22 11.33 16.50
N GLY A 62 -4.29 10.32 15.63
CA GLY A 62 -4.27 10.50 14.19
C GLY A 62 -5.64 10.91 13.63
N ARG A 63 -5.68 11.09 12.32
CA ARG A 63 -6.92 11.22 11.57
C ARG A 63 -6.96 10.22 10.43
N SER A 64 -8.14 9.80 10.02
CA SER A 64 -8.31 8.93 8.85
C SER A 64 -9.12 9.63 7.75
N GLU A 65 -8.87 9.24 6.51
CA GLU A 65 -9.67 9.63 5.35
C GLU A 65 -10.02 8.36 4.56
N ILE A 66 -11.27 8.27 4.09
CA ILE A 66 -11.63 7.28 3.06
C ILE A 66 -11.11 7.84 1.73
N ILE A 67 -10.11 7.18 1.17
CA ILE A 67 -9.44 7.62 -0.06
C ILE A 67 -10.05 7.02 -1.33
N ALA A 68 -10.69 5.85 -1.18
CA ALA A 68 -11.41 5.15 -2.25
C ALA A 68 -12.45 4.21 -1.63
N HIS A 69 -13.32 3.68 -2.49
CA HIS A 69 -14.09 2.48 -2.20
C HIS A 69 -13.70 1.40 -3.21
N THR A 70 -13.54 0.17 -2.72
CA THR A 70 -13.33 -0.98 -3.57
C THR A 70 -14.57 -1.25 -4.43
N PRO A 71 -14.47 -2.02 -5.52
CA PRO A 71 -15.63 -2.39 -6.31
C PRO A 71 -16.74 -3.11 -5.54
N ALA A 72 -16.42 -3.88 -4.48
CA ALA A 72 -17.42 -4.48 -3.59
C ALA A 72 -17.98 -3.48 -2.56
N GLY A 73 -17.41 -2.27 -2.49
CA GLY A 73 -17.89 -1.15 -1.67
C GLY A 73 -17.27 -1.04 -0.30
N PHE A 74 -16.17 -1.73 -0.01
CA PHE A 74 -15.41 -1.49 1.21
C PHE A 74 -14.68 -0.15 1.14
N PRO A 75 -14.63 0.63 2.24
CA PRO A 75 -13.81 1.81 2.30
C PRO A 75 -12.33 1.43 2.37
N VAL A 76 -11.49 2.17 1.64
CA VAL A 76 -10.03 2.13 1.75
C VAL A 76 -9.58 3.34 2.54
N TYR A 77 -8.95 3.14 3.68
CA TYR A 77 -8.53 4.20 4.59
C TYR A 77 -7.06 4.56 4.40
N ALA A 78 -6.76 5.85 4.54
CA ALA A 78 -5.43 6.35 4.87
C ALA A 78 -5.48 7.00 6.27
N CYS A 79 -4.55 6.60 7.15
CA CYS A 79 -4.38 7.15 8.49
C CYS A 79 -3.18 8.08 8.50
N PHE A 80 -3.31 9.26 9.12
CA PHE A 80 -2.33 10.35 9.07
C PHE A 80 -1.85 10.69 10.47
N TYR A 81 -0.53 10.73 10.66
CA TYR A 81 0.15 11.11 11.90
C TYR A 81 1.21 12.15 11.64
N GLY A 82 1.28 13.19 12.47
CA GLY A 82 2.17 14.33 12.31
C GLY A 82 1.44 15.57 11.76
N ASP A 83 2.18 16.61 11.40
CA ASP A 83 1.62 17.86 10.89
C ASP A 83 1.31 17.76 9.38
N PHE A 84 0.04 17.63 9.07
CA PHE A 84 -0.52 17.61 7.71
C PHE A 84 -1.27 18.92 7.39
N SER A 85 -0.70 20.07 7.70
CA SER A 85 -1.16 21.32 7.14
C SER A 85 -1.04 21.28 5.60
N GLU A 86 -2.10 21.72 4.90
CA GLU A 86 -2.09 21.73 3.43
C GLU A 86 -0.99 22.67 2.95
N PRO A 87 -0.08 22.20 2.09
CA PRO A 87 0.93 23.08 1.51
C PRO A 87 0.26 24.05 0.54
N GLU A 88 0.71 25.29 0.52
CA GLU A 88 0.29 26.25 -0.51
C GLU A 88 0.55 25.67 -1.91
N PRO A 89 -0.47 25.62 -2.78
CA PRO A 89 -0.32 25.07 -4.11
C PRO A 89 0.54 26.00 -4.97
N GLN A 90 1.68 25.54 -5.44
CA GLN A 90 2.57 26.32 -6.31
C GLN A 90 2.68 25.70 -7.70
N THR A 91 3.17 24.47 -7.78
CA THR A 91 3.36 23.74 -9.03
C THR A 91 3.24 22.25 -8.79
N ASN A 92 3.20 21.43 -9.83
CA ASN A 92 3.29 19.98 -9.71
C ASN A 92 4.73 19.50 -10.04
N TRP A 93 5.03 18.24 -9.69
CA TRP A 93 6.34 17.64 -9.92
C TRP A 93 6.81 17.74 -11.37
N SER A 94 5.93 17.41 -12.33
CA SER A 94 6.27 17.42 -13.75
C SER A 94 6.65 18.82 -14.24
N ALA A 95 5.85 19.83 -13.89
CA ALA A 95 6.10 21.21 -14.30
C ALA A 95 7.34 21.78 -13.62
N GLY A 96 7.51 21.55 -12.31
CA GLY A 96 8.71 21.98 -11.57
C GLY A 96 9.98 21.37 -12.13
N ASN A 97 9.96 20.08 -12.45
CA ASN A 97 11.12 19.39 -13.02
C ASN A 97 11.43 19.87 -14.44
N SER A 98 10.43 20.04 -15.32
CA SER A 98 10.65 20.46 -16.70
C SER A 98 11.10 21.91 -16.84
N SER A 99 10.77 22.78 -15.89
CA SER A 99 11.16 24.19 -15.87
C SER A 99 12.45 24.47 -15.11
N SER A 100 13.15 23.43 -14.63
CA SER A 100 14.29 23.56 -13.71
C SER A 100 13.97 24.34 -12.44
N ALA A 101 12.68 24.44 -12.10
CA ALA A 101 12.16 25.13 -10.92
C ALA A 101 11.61 24.16 -9.89
N ILE A 102 12.37 23.08 -9.65
CA ILE A 102 11.95 22.01 -8.72
C ILE A 102 11.74 22.56 -7.29
N SER A 103 12.46 23.61 -6.91
CA SER A 103 12.25 24.33 -5.66
C SER A 103 10.83 24.86 -5.50
N ALA A 104 10.19 25.29 -6.58
CA ALA A 104 8.79 25.76 -6.55
C ALA A 104 7.81 24.62 -6.20
N TYR A 105 8.09 23.39 -6.64
CA TYR A 105 7.30 22.21 -6.24
C TYR A 105 7.59 21.80 -4.80
N LEU A 106 8.86 21.78 -4.42
CA LEU A 106 9.29 21.39 -3.09
C LEU A 106 8.96 22.45 -2.03
N SER A 107 8.65 23.69 -2.48
CA SER A 107 8.50 24.91 -1.70
C SER A 107 9.71 25.21 -0.78
N ASP A 108 9.97 26.47 -0.51
CA ASP A 108 11.00 26.89 0.47
C ASP A 108 10.52 26.67 1.91
N ILE A 109 9.30 26.17 2.09
CA ILE A 109 8.75 25.85 3.41
C ILE A 109 9.33 24.51 3.85
N GLU A 110 10.06 24.51 4.94
CA GLU A 110 10.47 23.29 5.62
C GLU A 110 9.23 22.59 6.14
N HIS A 111 8.90 21.46 5.58
CA HIS A 111 7.89 20.56 6.12
C HIS A 111 8.53 19.23 6.53
N PRO A 112 7.98 18.54 7.53
CA PRO A 112 8.47 17.23 7.92
C PRO A 112 8.48 16.26 6.74
N GLN A 113 9.48 15.39 6.69
CA GLN A 113 9.56 14.32 5.70
C GLN A 113 8.33 13.42 5.80
N THR A 114 7.83 12.96 4.67
CA THR A 114 6.60 12.14 4.61
C THR A 114 6.93 10.72 4.20
N ILE A 115 6.59 9.76 5.07
CA ILE A 115 6.72 8.32 4.79
C ILE A 115 5.33 7.74 4.65
N MET A 116 5.10 6.95 3.59
CA MET A 116 3.88 6.17 3.42
C MET A 116 4.16 4.69 3.65
N LEU A 117 3.41 4.06 4.55
CA LEU A 117 3.33 2.61 4.68
C LEU A 117 2.07 2.14 3.94
N LEU A 118 2.27 1.35 2.90
CA LEU A 118 1.21 0.76 2.10
C LEU A 118 1.19 -0.74 2.33
N SER A 119 0.06 -1.26 2.80
CA SER A 119 -0.12 -2.68 3.12
C SER A 119 -1.37 -3.25 2.45
N GLY A 120 -1.46 -4.57 2.38
CA GLY A 120 -2.62 -5.27 1.87
C GLY A 120 -2.99 -4.90 0.43
N VAL A 121 -2.01 -4.61 -0.43
CA VAL A 121 -2.20 -4.46 -1.88
C VAL A 121 -2.69 -5.77 -2.48
N HIS A 122 -2.19 -6.87 -1.94
CA HIS A 122 -2.73 -8.20 -2.16
C HIS A 122 -3.47 -8.67 -0.90
N GLY A 123 -4.76 -8.92 -1.03
CA GLY A 123 -5.62 -9.29 0.11
C GLY A 123 -5.28 -10.64 0.75
N GLY A 124 -4.58 -11.52 0.02
CA GLY A 124 -4.08 -12.80 0.53
C GLY A 124 -2.80 -12.70 1.37
N GLU A 125 -2.25 -11.51 1.57
CA GLU A 125 -0.99 -11.21 2.26
C GLU A 125 -1.27 -10.45 3.57
N PRO A 126 -1.70 -11.13 4.66
CA PRO A 126 -2.20 -10.48 5.87
C PRO A 126 -1.12 -9.91 6.80
N GLU A 127 0.14 -10.31 6.67
CA GLU A 127 1.23 -10.01 7.60
C GLU A 127 1.50 -8.50 7.68
N SER A 128 1.55 -7.84 6.52
CA SER A 128 1.74 -6.39 6.45
C SER A 128 0.53 -5.62 6.98
N VAL A 129 -0.69 -6.18 6.82
CA VAL A 129 -1.92 -5.64 7.39
C VAL A 129 -1.86 -5.67 8.91
N ALA A 130 -1.53 -6.85 9.48
CA ALA A 130 -1.39 -7.01 10.94
C ALA A 130 -0.35 -6.06 11.53
N ALA A 131 0.82 -5.92 10.86
CA ALA A 131 1.86 -4.99 11.28
C ALA A 131 1.38 -3.53 11.25
N SER A 132 0.69 -3.11 10.17
CA SER A 132 0.15 -1.75 10.04
C SER A 132 -0.88 -1.45 11.12
N MET A 133 -1.76 -2.39 11.43
CA MET A 133 -2.77 -2.26 12.50
C MET A 133 -2.11 -2.10 13.87
N ASN A 134 -1.04 -2.87 14.14
CA ASN A 134 -0.28 -2.75 15.38
C ASN A 134 0.50 -1.41 15.46
N ILE A 135 1.05 -0.93 14.35
CA ILE A 135 1.69 0.40 14.28
C ILE A 135 0.67 1.51 14.55
N ILE A 136 -0.50 1.47 13.91
CA ILE A 136 -1.59 2.44 14.16
C ILE A 136 -1.97 2.42 15.64
N GLN A 137 -2.22 1.24 16.22
CA GLN A 137 -2.57 1.11 17.64
C GLN A 137 -1.48 1.69 18.55
N MET A 138 -0.21 1.47 18.23
CA MET A 138 0.91 2.01 19.02
C MET A 138 1.01 3.54 18.90
N LEU A 139 0.75 4.10 17.73
CA LEU A 139 0.72 5.57 17.55
C LEU A 139 -0.46 6.22 18.27
N GLU A 140 -1.59 5.51 18.39
CA GLU A 140 -2.79 5.99 19.10
C GLU A 140 -2.66 5.92 20.63
N THR A 141 -2.01 4.88 21.16
CA THR A 141 -2.09 4.56 22.59
C THR A 141 -0.75 4.46 23.30
N GLY A 142 0.36 4.54 22.56
CA GLY A 142 1.71 4.26 23.05
C GLY A 142 2.03 2.77 23.17
N LYS A 143 1.08 1.86 22.86
CA LYS A 143 1.25 0.41 22.90
C LYS A 143 0.55 -0.24 21.70
N ASP A 144 1.16 -1.26 21.11
CA ASP A 144 0.50 -2.08 20.12
C ASP A 144 -0.55 -3.04 20.74
N PHE A 145 -1.22 -3.84 19.93
CA PHE A 145 -2.20 -4.81 20.41
C PHE A 145 -1.60 -5.95 21.25
N ARG A 146 -0.27 -6.15 21.23
CA ARG A 146 0.46 -7.06 22.13
C ARG A 146 0.68 -6.44 23.51
N GLY A 147 0.41 -5.16 23.67
CA GLY A 147 0.73 -4.37 24.87
C GLY A 147 2.19 -3.90 24.93
N VAL A 148 2.94 -4.06 23.83
CA VAL A 148 4.36 -3.67 23.72
C VAL A 148 4.47 -2.20 23.36
N THR A 149 5.39 -1.48 24.03
CA THR A 149 5.80 -0.12 23.69
C THR A 149 7.18 -0.17 23.04
N ASP A 150 7.28 0.19 21.76
CA ASP A 150 8.56 0.44 21.10
C ASP A 150 8.88 1.94 21.18
N THR A 151 9.59 2.35 22.23
CA THR A 151 9.95 3.76 22.47
C THR A 151 10.87 4.31 21.38
N THR A 152 11.71 3.47 20.77
CA THR A 152 12.56 3.85 19.63
C THR A 152 11.70 4.17 18.42
N PHE A 153 10.74 3.30 18.08
CA PHE A 153 9.80 3.54 16.99
C PHE A 153 9.02 4.84 17.19
N LEU A 154 8.43 5.04 18.37
CA LEU A 154 7.65 6.24 18.67
C LEU A 154 8.50 7.52 18.60
N SER A 155 9.73 7.49 19.11
CA SER A 155 10.66 8.62 19.04
C SER A 155 11.05 8.93 17.59
N LEU A 156 11.32 7.94 16.77
CA LEU A 156 11.62 8.13 15.36
C LEU A 156 10.40 8.69 14.63
N ALA A 157 9.22 8.10 14.82
CA ALA A 157 7.97 8.47 14.16
C ALA A 157 7.58 9.93 14.39
N SER A 158 7.87 10.47 15.59
CA SER A 158 7.55 11.87 15.93
C SER A 158 8.26 12.93 15.07
N ASN A 159 9.26 12.54 14.27
CA ASN A 159 9.99 13.43 13.36
C ASN A 159 9.40 13.47 11.95
N TYR A 160 8.35 12.70 11.68
CA TYR A 160 7.84 12.47 10.33
C TYR A 160 6.33 12.74 10.24
N ARG A 161 5.89 13.01 9.03
CA ARG A 161 4.50 12.79 8.64
C ARG A 161 4.38 11.34 8.18
N LEU A 162 3.49 10.59 8.80
CA LEU A 162 3.24 9.20 8.42
C LEU A 162 1.86 9.07 7.79
N ILE A 163 1.81 8.43 6.62
CA ILE A 163 0.56 8.00 5.97
C ILE A 163 0.55 6.48 6.03
N ILE A 164 -0.45 5.89 6.66
CA ILE A 164 -0.56 4.43 6.75
C ILE A 164 -1.86 4.00 6.07
N ILE A 165 -1.74 3.19 5.02
CA ILE A 165 -2.85 2.51 4.37
C ILE A 165 -2.80 1.05 4.82
N PRO A 166 -3.63 0.66 5.82
CA PRO A 166 -3.51 -0.67 6.43
C PRO A 166 -3.91 -1.80 5.49
N CYS A 167 -4.83 -1.54 4.54
CA CYS A 167 -5.21 -2.50 3.52
C CYS A 167 -5.76 -1.78 2.28
N ALA A 168 -5.06 -1.89 1.17
CA ALA A 168 -5.49 -1.28 -0.09
C ALA A 168 -6.52 -2.15 -0.84
N ASN A 169 -6.39 -3.47 -0.79
CA ASN A 169 -7.29 -4.43 -1.43
C ASN A 169 -8.22 -5.10 -0.41
N MET A 170 -9.19 -4.36 0.07
CA MET A 170 -10.18 -4.86 1.03
C MET A 170 -11.05 -5.98 0.45
N ASP A 171 -11.32 -5.98 -0.87
CA ASP A 171 -12.07 -7.04 -1.54
C ASP A 171 -11.33 -8.37 -1.45
N GLY A 172 -10.05 -8.37 -1.83
CA GLY A 172 -9.21 -9.56 -1.72
C GLY A 172 -9.01 -10.00 -0.27
N ARG A 173 -8.89 -9.04 0.67
CA ARG A 173 -8.77 -9.37 2.10
C ARG A 173 -10.03 -10.05 2.65
N ALA A 174 -11.20 -9.63 2.20
CA ALA A 174 -12.49 -10.15 2.69
C ALA A 174 -12.72 -11.64 2.32
N ILE A 175 -12.09 -12.12 1.26
CA ILE A 175 -12.27 -13.49 0.75
C ILE A 175 -11.11 -14.44 1.10
N CYS A 176 -10.03 -13.93 1.68
CA CYS A 176 -8.86 -14.74 2.03
C CYS A 176 -8.83 -15.08 3.53
N PRO A 177 -8.22 -16.20 3.93
CA PRO A 177 -8.05 -16.58 5.33
C PRO A 177 -7.17 -15.57 6.10
N ASP A 178 -7.25 -15.61 7.43
CA ASP A 178 -6.55 -14.65 8.29
C ASP A 178 -5.02 -14.87 8.30
N HIS A 179 -4.53 -16.06 7.94
CA HIS A 179 -3.11 -16.37 7.78
C HIS A 179 -2.91 -17.63 6.92
N LEU A 180 -1.68 -17.89 6.53
CA LEU A 180 -1.26 -19.07 5.76
C LEU A 180 -0.16 -19.88 6.46
N SER A 181 0.15 -19.56 7.72
CA SER A 181 1.21 -20.20 8.47
C SER A 181 0.98 -21.72 8.59
N GLY A 182 2.00 -22.50 8.24
CA GLY A 182 1.96 -23.96 8.24
C GLY A 182 1.14 -24.59 7.10
N GLN A 183 0.62 -23.81 6.15
CA GLN A 183 -0.13 -24.35 5.02
C GLN A 183 0.80 -24.76 3.89
N PRO A 184 0.43 -25.80 3.09
CA PRO A 184 1.20 -26.19 1.91
C PRO A 184 1.34 -25.03 0.89
N TYR A 185 2.43 -25.04 0.13
CA TYR A 185 2.68 -24.01 -0.90
C TYR A 185 1.58 -23.92 -1.94
N GLU A 186 0.94 -25.03 -2.28
CA GLU A 186 -0.20 -25.08 -3.20
C GLU A 186 -1.41 -24.30 -2.64
N VAL A 187 -1.65 -24.37 -1.34
CA VAL A 187 -2.71 -23.60 -0.66
C VAL A 187 -2.36 -22.12 -0.69
N PHE A 188 -1.12 -21.74 -0.41
CA PHE A 188 -0.64 -20.38 -0.57
C PHE A 188 -0.92 -19.86 -2.00
N ARG A 189 -0.58 -20.65 -3.01
CA ARG A 189 -0.82 -20.26 -4.40
C ARG A 189 -2.29 -20.16 -4.75
N ALA A 190 -3.12 -21.06 -4.27
CA ALA A 190 -4.57 -21.00 -4.48
C ALA A 190 -5.15 -19.75 -3.83
N VAL A 191 -4.79 -19.46 -2.58
CA VAL A 191 -5.30 -18.30 -1.84
C VAL A 191 -4.82 -16.97 -2.43
N CYS A 192 -3.54 -16.86 -2.82
CA CYS A 192 -3.00 -15.60 -3.32
C CYS A 192 -3.28 -15.39 -4.81
N GLN A 193 -3.13 -16.44 -5.65
CA GLN A 193 -3.16 -16.33 -7.11
C GLN A 193 -4.44 -16.82 -7.76
N GLY A 194 -5.22 -17.65 -7.05
CA GLY A 194 -6.53 -18.11 -7.54
C GLY A 194 -6.53 -19.52 -8.15
N VAL A 195 -7.73 -20.00 -8.44
CA VAL A 195 -8.03 -21.34 -8.97
C VAL A 195 -8.99 -21.21 -10.16
N TRP A 196 -8.67 -21.86 -11.28
CA TRP A 196 -9.56 -21.95 -12.44
C TRP A 196 -10.78 -22.85 -12.15
N LYS A 197 -11.84 -22.75 -12.94
CA LYS A 197 -13.04 -23.61 -12.81
C LYS A 197 -12.77 -25.10 -13.03
N ASP A 198 -11.69 -25.46 -13.70
CA ASP A 198 -11.26 -26.85 -13.89
C ASP A 198 -10.44 -27.39 -12.70
N GLY A 199 -10.24 -26.59 -11.65
CA GLY A 199 -9.49 -26.94 -10.44
C GLY A 199 -7.98 -26.68 -10.53
N SER A 200 -7.44 -26.29 -11.68
CA SER A 200 -6.02 -25.95 -11.81
C SER A 200 -5.73 -24.57 -11.19
N LEU A 201 -4.49 -24.40 -10.70
CA LEU A 201 -4.04 -23.11 -10.16
C LEU A 201 -3.87 -22.08 -11.29
N VAL A 202 -4.30 -20.85 -11.06
CA VAL A 202 -4.03 -19.72 -11.97
C VAL A 202 -2.52 -19.53 -12.11
N GLY A 203 -1.81 -19.56 -10.98
CA GLY A 203 -0.36 -19.50 -10.96
C GLY A 203 0.21 -18.11 -11.25
N TRP A 204 1.48 -17.94 -10.94
CA TRP A 204 2.18 -16.65 -11.01
C TRP A 204 2.13 -15.98 -12.37
N LYS A 205 2.31 -16.74 -13.45
CA LYS A 205 2.35 -16.17 -14.80
C LYS A 205 0.98 -15.65 -15.24
N ASP A 206 -0.07 -16.42 -15.02
CA ASP A 206 -1.41 -16.08 -15.47
C ASP A 206 -2.05 -15.01 -14.57
N SER A 207 -1.74 -14.98 -13.28
CA SER A 207 -2.17 -13.89 -12.39
C SER A 207 -1.63 -12.51 -12.78
N LYS A 208 -0.58 -12.47 -13.61
CA LYS A 208 -0.03 -11.23 -14.20
C LYS A 208 -0.37 -11.05 -15.68
N ARG A 209 -0.65 -12.14 -16.39
CA ARG A 209 -0.99 -12.10 -17.82
C ARG A 209 -2.36 -11.47 -18.06
N TYR A 210 -3.30 -11.72 -17.16
CA TYR A 210 -4.67 -11.24 -17.30
C TYR A 210 -4.86 -9.96 -16.48
N PHE A 211 -5.33 -8.90 -17.16
CA PHE A 211 -5.62 -7.60 -16.55
C PHE A 211 -6.84 -6.95 -17.26
N PRO A 212 -8.07 -7.23 -16.74
CA PRO A 212 -8.40 -7.97 -15.51
C PRO A 212 -8.29 -9.50 -15.65
N LEU A 213 -8.12 -10.17 -14.50
CA LEU A 213 -8.33 -11.62 -14.40
C LEU A 213 -9.80 -11.93 -14.80
N PRO A 214 -10.05 -12.90 -15.70
CA PRO A 214 -11.42 -13.22 -16.11
C PRO A 214 -12.19 -13.93 -14.99
N ILE A 215 -12.87 -13.14 -14.16
CA ILE A 215 -13.60 -13.60 -12.95
C ILE A 215 -14.63 -14.69 -13.27
N ASP A 216 -15.23 -14.63 -14.45
CA ASP A 216 -16.18 -15.64 -14.92
C ASP A 216 -15.54 -17.01 -15.21
N LYS A 217 -14.21 -17.12 -15.28
CA LYS A 217 -13.48 -18.37 -15.58
C LYS A 217 -12.80 -19.00 -14.37
N VAL A 218 -12.74 -18.29 -13.24
CA VAL A 218 -12.16 -18.81 -12.01
C VAL A 218 -13.22 -19.37 -11.08
N SER A 219 -12.88 -20.36 -10.28
CA SER A 219 -13.68 -20.81 -9.13
C SER A 219 -13.35 -19.96 -7.89
N PHE A 220 -12.11 -19.49 -7.81
CA PHE A 220 -11.65 -18.56 -6.78
C PHE A 220 -10.62 -17.59 -7.39
N PRO A 221 -10.81 -16.27 -7.30
CA PRO A 221 -9.95 -15.29 -7.98
C PRO A 221 -8.57 -15.11 -7.30
N GLY A 222 -8.43 -15.55 -6.07
CA GLY A 222 -7.26 -15.26 -5.25
C GLY A 222 -7.33 -13.86 -4.61
N GLY A 223 -6.35 -13.59 -3.75
CA GLY A 223 -6.25 -12.31 -3.05
C GLY A 223 -5.49 -11.22 -3.81
N TYR A 224 -4.88 -11.53 -4.96
CA TYR A 224 -4.15 -10.54 -5.74
C TYR A 224 -5.06 -9.50 -6.40
N PRO A 225 -6.10 -9.88 -7.13
CA PRO A 225 -7.00 -8.89 -7.73
C PRO A 225 -8.04 -8.38 -6.72
N ASN A 226 -8.62 -7.21 -7.02
CA ASN A 226 -9.88 -6.81 -6.42
C ASN A 226 -11.06 -7.60 -7.04
N SER A 227 -12.30 -7.36 -6.61
CA SER A 227 -13.46 -8.13 -7.07
C SER A 227 -13.80 -7.94 -8.55
N GLN A 228 -13.19 -6.99 -9.25
CA GLN A 228 -13.29 -6.84 -10.71
C GLN A 228 -12.14 -7.53 -11.47
N GLY A 229 -11.24 -8.19 -10.77
CA GLY A 229 -10.12 -8.91 -11.41
C GLY A 229 -8.85 -8.08 -11.62
N TYR A 230 -8.80 -6.83 -11.15
CA TYR A 230 -7.64 -5.98 -11.32
C TYR A 230 -6.64 -6.14 -10.17
N ASN A 231 -5.40 -6.48 -10.50
CA ASN A 231 -4.30 -6.44 -9.54
C ASN A 231 -3.78 -5.00 -9.39
N ILE A 232 -4.07 -4.38 -8.25
CA ILE A 232 -3.75 -2.99 -7.94
C ILE A 232 -2.25 -2.71 -8.06
N GLN A 233 -1.38 -3.67 -7.70
CA GLN A 233 0.08 -3.55 -7.79
C GLN A 233 0.56 -3.22 -9.20
N HIS A 234 -0.16 -3.68 -10.22
CA HIS A 234 0.21 -3.53 -11.63
C HIS A 234 -0.68 -2.56 -12.42
N ASP A 235 -1.60 -1.86 -11.75
CA ASP A 235 -2.49 -0.88 -12.38
C ASP A 235 -1.81 0.49 -12.56
N MET A 236 -0.64 0.46 -13.22
CA MET A 236 0.24 1.61 -13.34
C MET A 236 0.42 2.10 -14.78
N THR A 237 -0.56 1.88 -15.65
CA THR A 237 -0.53 2.44 -17.01
C THR A 237 -0.86 3.93 -16.95
N PRO A 238 0.09 4.83 -17.26
CA PRO A 238 -0.17 6.27 -17.24
C PRO A 238 -1.35 6.67 -18.13
N GLY A 239 -2.32 7.38 -17.55
CA GLY A 239 -3.54 7.81 -18.26
C GLY A 239 -4.60 6.73 -18.44
N ASP A 240 -4.35 5.48 -18.01
CA ASP A 240 -5.29 4.36 -18.18
C ASP A 240 -5.40 3.46 -16.93
N MET A 241 -5.18 4.02 -15.75
CA MET A 241 -5.43 3.30 -14.49
C MET A 241 -6.90 2.93 -14.37
N LYS A 242 -7.19 1.69 -14.00
CA LYS A 242 -8.55 1.13 -13.97
C LYS A 242 -9.18 1.20 -12.57
N THR A 243 -8.38 1.09 -11.52
CA THR A 243 -8.85 0.97 -10.13
C THR A 243 -8.86 2.31 -9.41
N GLU A 244 -9.89 2.55 -8.60
CA GLU A 244 -9.94 3.76 -7.77
C GLU A 244 -8.91 3.69 -6.64
N GLU A 245 -8.55 2.50 -6.20
CA GLU A 245 -7.51 2.26 -5.20
C GLU A 245 -6.15 2.78 -5.68
N ALA A 246 -5.69 2.37 -6.87
CA ALA A 246 -4.42 2.82 -7.44
C ALA A 246 -4.42 4.34 -7.70
N LYS A 247 -5.51 4.88 -8.26
CA LYS A 247 -5.67 6.31 -8.49
C LYS A 247 -5.62 7.12 -7.19
N ALA A 248 -6.25 6.62 -6.12
CA ALA A 248 -6.26 7.28 -4.82
C ALA A 248 -4.87 7.30 -4.19
N ILE A 249 -4.12 6.19 -4.26
CA ILE A 249 -2.74 6.13 -3.79
C ILE A 249 -1.88 7.15 -4.55
N CYS A 250 -1.96 7.20 -5.88
CA CYS A 250 -1.23 8.19 -6.67
C CYS A 250 -1.59 9.64 -6.31
N ARG A 251 -2.88 9.92 -6.06
CA ARG A 251 -3.33 11.24 -5.58
C ARG A 251 -2.71 11.61 -4.22
N LEU A 252 -2.64 10.67 -3.28
CA LEU A 252 -2.02 10.90 -1.98
C LEU A 252 -0.51 11.15 -2.10
N LEU A 253 0.18 10.33 -2.91
CA LEU A 253 1.61 10.52 -3.18
C LEU A 253 1.89 11.94 -3.67
N ALA A 254 1.12 12.42 -4.66
CA ALA A 254 1.28 13.75 -5.21
C ALA A 254 0.88 14.85 -4.22
N ARG A 255 -0.29 14.74 -3.57
CA ARG A 255 -0.82 15.76 -2.64
C ARG A 255 0.13 16.01 -1.48
N TRP A 256 0.62 14.94 -0.86
CA TRP A 256 1.43 15.03 0.35
C TRP A 256 2.93 14.97 0.08
N ARG A 257 3.34 14.93 -1.21
CA ARG A 257 4.75 14.92 -1.62
C ARG A 257 5.54 13.85 -0.87
N VAL A 258 5.02 12.61 -0.92
CA VAL A 258 5.60 11.48 -0.18
C VAL A 258 7.05 11.28 -0.60
N ASP A 259 7.95 11.29 0.37
CA ASP A 259 9.39 11.14 0.16
C ASP A 259 9.78 9.67 -0.04
N VAL A 260 9.19 8.78 0.78
CA VAL A 260 9.40 7.32 0.67
C VAL A 260 8.09 6.60 0.87
N MET A 261 7.79 5.61 0.01
CA MET A 261 6.73 4.64 0.21
C MET A 261 7.32 3.26 0.48
N LEU A 262 7.03 2.70 1.64
CA LEU A 262 7.23 1.29 1.93
C LEU A 262 5.98 0.53 1.48
N ASN A 263 6.10 -0.24 0.39
CA ASN A 263 5.05 -1.13 -0.10
C ASN A 263 5.30 -2.53 0.46
N ALA A 264 4.52 -2.92 1.47
CA ALA A 264 4.73 -4.14 2.23
C ALA A 264 3.81 -5.26 1.73
N HIS A 265 4.43 -6.32 1.25
CA HIS A 265 3.87 -7.56 0.73
C HIS A 265 4.24 -8.76 1.61
N SER A 266 3.74 -9.95 1.28
CA SER A 266 4.01 -11.19 2.01
C SER A 266 3.84 -12.40 1.10
N CYS A 267 4.70 -12.55 0.13
CA CYS A 267 4.59 -13.69 -0.80
C CYS A 267 5.75 -14.68 -0.70
N GLU A 268 6.78 -14.36 0.05
CA GLU A 268 7.96 -15.20 0.20
C GLU A 268 7.94 -15.91 1.56
N PHE A 269 8.63 -17.04 1.63
CA PHE A 269 8.82 -17.74 2.92
C PHE A 269 10.02 -17.18 3.71
N ASN A 270 10.74 -16.23 3.15
CA ASN A 270 11.93 -15.62 3.74
C ASN A 270 11.83 -14.10 3.56
N PRO A 271 11.61 -13.35 4.65
CA PRO A 271 11.39 -11.93 4.54
C PRO A 271 12.62 -11.21 3.97
N HIS A 272 12.40 -10.26 3.07
CA HIS A 272 13.47 -9.45 2.50
C HIS A 272 12.92 -8.20 1.81
N MET A 273 13.78 -7.21 1.68
CA MET A 273 13.48 -5.99 0.93
C MET A 273 14.18 -6.04 -0.44
N PHE A 274 13.44 -5.71 -1.48
CA PHE A 274 13.99 -5.62 -2.84
C PHE A 274 14.77 -4.32 -3.07
N ALA A 275 15.67 -4.33 -4.05
CA ALA A 275 16.13 -3.08 -4.62
C ALA A 275 14.94 -2.31 -5.21
N PRO A 276 14.94 -0.98 -5.18
CA PRO A 276 13.99 -0.18 -5.96
C PRO A 276 14.06 -0.52 -7.43
N SER A 277 13.07 -0.08 -8.21
CA SER A 277 13.15 -0.21 -9.66
C SER A 277 14.29 0.64 -10.23
N SER A 278 15.06 0.07 -11.15
CA SER A 278 16.14 0.78 -11.82
C SER A 278 15.66 1.84 -12.83
N ILE A 279 14.35 1.95 -13.05
CA ILE A 279 13.76 3.07 -13.81
C ILE A 279 13.64 4.36 -12.98
N ASP A 280 13.80 4.27 -11.65
CA ASP A 280 13.90 5.43 -10.78
C ASP A 280 15.17 6.24 -11.08
N THR A 281 15.22 7.48 -10.61
CA THR A 281 16.46 8.25 -10.74
C THR A 281 17.60 7.51 -10.05
N LYS A 282 18.79 7.58 -10.63
CA LYS A 282 19.99 6.89 -10.09
C LYS A 282 20.17 7.14 -8.58
N ARG A 283 19.91 8.36 -8.15
CA ARG A 283 20.03 8.79 -6.77
C ARG A 283 19.04 8.07 -5.84
N HIS A 284 17.76 8.00 -6.21
CA HIS A 284 16.74 7.28 -5.46
C HIS A 284 17.01 5.78 -5.45
N PHE A 285 17.44 5.25 -6.61
CA PHE A 285 17.86 3.86 -6.72
C PHE A 285 19.02 3.53 -5.76
N ASP A 286 20.10 4.31 -5.80
CA ASP A 286 21.26 4.09 -4.92
C ASP A 286 20.88 4.19 -3.45
N ARG A 287 20.04 5.17 -3.08
CA ARG A 287 19.59 5.33 -1.70
C ARG A 287 18.70 4.18 -1.25
N GLY A 288 17.71 3.83 -2.05
CA GLY A 288 16.82 2.71 -1.73
C GLY A 288 17.58 1.39 -1.64
N CYS A 289 18.64 1.18 -2.44
CA CYS A 289 19.53 0.03 -2.28
C CYS A 289 20.22 0.02 -0.92
N ARG A 290 20.78 1.15 -0.45
CA ARG A 290 21.40 1.22 0.89
C ARG A 290 20.41 0.91 2.01
N ILE A 291 19.17 1.43 1.90
CA ILE A 291 18.11 1.11 2.87
C ILE A 291 17.78 -0.38 2.83
N ALA A 292 17.58 -0.95 1.64
CA ALA A 292 17.26 -2.37 1.48
C ALA A 292 18.39 -3.27 2.02
N GLU A 293 19.66 -2.92 1.76
CA GLU A 293 20.81 -3.65 2.32
C GLU A 293 20.83 -3.59 3.84
N LYS A 294 20.56 -2.41 4.46
CA LYS A 294 20.51 -2.27 5.92
C LYS A 294 19.35 -3.07 6.52
N VAL A 295 18.16 -3.05 5.89
CA VAL A 295 17.00 -3.86 6.31
C VAL A 295 17.34 -5.34 6.22
N ASN A 296 17.82 -5.81 5.06
CA ASN A 296 18.13 -7.23 4.85
C ASN A 296 19.22 -7.72 5.80
N ARG A 297 20.23 -6.90 6.07
CA ARG A 297 21.25 -7.24 7.08
C ARG A 297 20.65 -7.33 8.48
N THR A 298 19.76 -6.40 8.86
CA THR A 298 19.09 -6.44 10.16
C THR A 298 18.21 -7.68 10.31
N LEU A 299 17.47 -8.06 9.25
CA LEU A 299 16.67 -9.29 9.22
C LEU A 299 17.55 -10.54 9.37
N TRP A 300 18.70 -10.56 8.70
CA TRP A 300 19.68 -11.64 8.80
C TRP A 300 20.25 -11.76 10.21
N ASP A 301 20.72 -10.66 10.78
CA ASP A 301 21.34 -10.63 12.09
C ASP A 301 20.36 -11.01 13.23
N LYS A 302 19.06 -10.79 13.01
CA LYS A 302 17.99 -11.24 13.91
C LYS A 302 17.54 -12.69 13.67
N GLY A 303 18.08 -13.37 12.66
CA GLY A 303 17.68 -14.73 12.29
C GLY A 303 16.33 -14.84 11.61
N LEU A 304 15.72 -13.72 11.22
CA LEU A 304 14.45 -13.69 10.48
C LEU A 304 14.66 -14.02 9.00
N MET A 305 15.77 -13.58 8.41
CA MET A 305 16.16 -13.96 7.05
C MET A 305 17.07 -15.19 7.12
N ILE A 306 16.72 -16.25 6.37
CA ILE A 306 17.45 -17.54 6.39
C ILE A 306 18.21 -17.85 5.08
N HIS A 307 18.00 -17.05 4.05
CA HIS A 307 18.66 -17.23 2.76
C HIS A 307 19.60 -16.06 2.44
N GLU A 308 20.89 -16.32 2.55
CA GLU A 308 21.95 -15.36 2.23
C GLU A 308 21.83 -14.73 0.83
N ARG A 309 21.23 -15.44 -0.12
CA ARG A 309 20.99 -14.93 -1.49
C ARG A 309 20.25 -13.58 -1.53
N HIS A 310 19.44 -13.28 -0.51
CA HIS A 310 18.69 -12.03 -0.42
C HIS A 310 19.49 -10.86 0.14
N LEU A 311 20.70 -11.11 0.65
CA LEU A 311 21.66 -10.05 0.97
C LEU A 311 22.23 -9.38 -0.31
N THR A 312 22.15 -10.06 -1.46
CA THR A 312 22.54 -9.50 -2.73
C THR A 312 21.31 -8.97 -3.47
N LEU A 313 21.23 -7.66 -3.62
CA LEU A 313 20.11 -7.02 -4.31
C LEU A 313 20.16 -7.28 -5.82
N LYS A 314 19.02 -7.61 -6.39
CA LYS A 314 18.86 -7.79 -7.84
C LYS A 314 18.20 -6.57 -8.44
N LYS A 315 18.74 -6.05 -9.53
CA LYS A 315 18.11 -4.98 -10.31
C LYS A 315 16.82 -5.48 -10.96
N SER A 316 15.82 -4.60 -10.97
CA SER A 316 14.55 -4.81 -11.65
C SER A 316 14.18 -3.54 -12.41
N GLU A 317 13.54 -3.68 -13.56
CA GLU A 317 13.00 -2.55 -14.35
C GLU A 317 11.46 -2.53 -14.26
N THR A 318 10.91 -3.01 -13.17
CA THR A 318 9.46 -3.15 -12.99
C THR A 318 8.82 -1.78 -12.86
N LEU A 319 7.83 -1.49 -13.71
CA LEU A 319 6.87 -0.41 -13.49
C LEU A 319 5.68 -0.96 -12.71
N ASN A 320 5.55 -0.56 -11.46
CA ASN A 320 4.49 -1.00 -10.56
C ASN A 320 4.18 0.09 -9.53
N LEU A 321 3.34 -0.23 -8.57
CA LEU A 321 2.90 0.73 -7.54
C LEU A 321 4.06 1.30 -6.72
N SER A 322 5.15 0.54 -6.50
CA SER A 322 6.33 1.07 -5.78
C SER A 322 7.11 2.06 -6.64
N SER A 323 7.35 1.78 -7.92
CA SER A 323 8.15 2.64 -8.78
C SER A 323 7.40 3.91 -9.26
N ILE A 324 6.06 3.95 -9.16
CA ILE A 324 5.28 5.13 -9.55
C ILE A 324 5.51 6.33 -8.62
N VAL A 325 6.04 6.12 -7.42
CA VAL A 325 6.27 7.16 -6.42
C VAL A 325 7.14 8.29 -6.98
N ASN A 326 8.21 7.95 -7.70
CA ASN A 326 9.07 8.95 -8.33
C ASN A 326 8.29 9.86 -9.29
N TRP A 327 7.36 9.32 -10.04
CA TRP A 327 6.56 10.06 -11.02
C TRP A 327 5.45 10.90 -10.38
N CYS A 328 4.91 10.46 -9.25
CA CYS A 328 3.85 11.17 -8.55
C CYS A 328 4.38 12.30 -7.66
N SER A 329 5.43 12.03 -6.88
CA SER A 329 5.88 12.93 -5.81
C SER A 329 7.35 13.36 -5.89
N GLY A 330 8.14 12.73 -6.78
CA GLY A 330 9.58 12.91 -6.79
C GLY A 330 10.31 12.19 -5.65
N GLY A 331 9.61 11.36 -4.89
CA GLY A 331 10.16 10.45 -3.90
C GLY A 331 10.54 9.10 -4.50
N PHE A 332 10.64 8.05 -3.70
CA PHE A 332 10.91 6.69 -4.18
C PHE A 332 10.12 5.65 -3.39
N GLY A 333 9.87 4.51 -4.03
CA GLY A 333 9.18 3.38 -3.40
C GLY A 333 10.11 2.19 -3.24
N ILE A 334 9.94 1.47 -2.14
CA ILE A 334 10.67 0.24 -1.83
C ILE A 334 9.66 -0.85 -1.53
N THR A 335 9.89 -2.05 -2.04
CA THR A 335 9.04 -3.21 -1.78
C THR A 335 9.69 -4.10 -0.72
N LEU A 336 8.93 -4.41 0.33
CA LEU A 336 9.24 -5.41 1.34
C LEU A 336 8.38 -6.65 1.08
N GLU A 337 8.98 -7.83 1.14
CA GLU A 337 8.27 -9.09 1.30
C GLU A 337 8.41 -9.56 2.75
N CYS A 338 7.30 -9.74 3.45
CA CYS A 338 7.25 -10.49 4.69
C CYS A 338 7.21 -12.00 4.39
N SER A 339 7.42 -12.85 5.38
CA SER A 339 7.16 -14.28 5.25
C SER A 339 5.67 -14.56 5.41
N SER A 340 5.12 -15.41 4.56
CA SER A 340 3.78 -15.99 4.80
C SER A 340 3.83 -17.24 5.67
N SER A 341 5.03 -17.69 6.05
CA SER A 341 5.26 -18.90 6.88
C SER A 341 4.53 -20.16 6.36
N TYR A 342 4.33 -20.27 5.04
CA TYR A 342 3.79 -21.47 4.44
C TYR A 342 4.78 -22.63 4.49
N ASP A 343 4.30 -23.88 4.48
CA ASP A 343 5.14 -25.08 4.48
C ASP A 343 5.49 -25.52 3.04
N ASP A 344 6.80 -25.60 2.72
CA ASP A 344 7.31 -26.15 1.47
C ASP A 344 8.11 -27.42 1.79
N VAL A 345 7.53 -28.57 1.56
CA VAL A 345 8.13 -29.89 1.84
C VAL A 345 9.52 -30.10 1.21
N HIS A 346 9.92 -29.27 0.26
CA HIS A 346 11.23 -29.34 -0.40
C HIS A 346 12.30 -28.49 0.26
N LYS A 347 11.96 -27.72 1.31
CA LYS A 347 12.88 -26.81 1.99
C LYS A 347 12.66 -26.85 3.50
N PRO A 348 13.73 -27.06 4.29
CA PRO A 348 13.62 -26.97 5.75
C PRO A 348 13.08 -25.59 6.11
N GLN A 349 11.99 -25.56 6.85
CA GLN A 349 11.23 -24.36 7.11
C GLN A 349 11.50 -23.83 8.50
N ILE A 350 11.64 -22.52 8.61
CA ILE A 350 11.42 -21.83 9.86
C ILE A 350 9.93 -21.47 9.89
N GLN A 351 9.19 -22.03 10.86
CA GLN A 351 7.87 -21.54 11.17
C GLN A 351 8.02 -20.30 12.04
N TYR A 352 7.65 -19.15 11.48
CA TYR A 352 7.64 -17.88 12.21
C TYR A 352 6.42 -17.83 13.13
N THR A 353 6.62 -17.28 14.31
CA THR A 353 5.52 -16.83 15.17
C THR A 353 4.79 -15.64 14.54
N PHE A 354 3.57 -15.37 14.96
CA PHE A 354 2.82 -14.18 14.48
C PHE A 354 3.55 -12.85 14.79
N ASP A 355 4.31 -12.79 15.88
CA ASP A 355 5.19 -11.65 16.20
C ASP A 355 6.27 -11.47 15.15
N GLU A 356 6.98 -12.56 14.81
CA GLU A 356 8.06 -12.55 13.82
C GLU A 356 7.58 -12.26 12.41
N LEU A 357 6.32 -12.61 12.08
CA LEU A 357 5.72 -12.29 10.78
C LEU A 357 5.50 -10.77 10.59
N MET A 358 5.25 -10.02 11.65
CA MET A 358 5.08 -8.56 11.60
C MET A 358 6.41 -7.79 11.68
N GLU A 359 7.43 -8.37 12.30
CA GLU A 359 8.69 -7.70 12.61
C GLU A 359 9.40 -7.07 11.39
N PRO A 360 9.37 -7.66 10.17
CA PRO A 360 10.00 -7.06 8.99
C PRO A 360 9.47 -5.65 8.68
N VAL A 361 8.18 -5.39 8.89
CA VAL A 361 7.60 -4.05 8.66
C VAL A 361 8.11 -3.06 9.71
N PHE A 362 8.15 -3.44 10.98
CA PHE A 362 8.69 -2.59 12.05
C PHE A 362 10.17 -2.25 11.84
N ILE A 363 10.98 -3.25 11.48
CA ILE A 363 12.40 -3.06 11.14
C ILE A 363 12.54 -2.08 9.97
N SER A 364 11.80 -2.31 8.89
CA SER A 364 11.87 -1.49 7.68
C SER A 364 11.51 -0.04 7.96
N MET A 365 10.43 0.19 8.69
CA MET A 365 10.02 1.54 9.08
C MET A 365 11.08 2.23 9.94
N LYS A 366 11.67 1.54 10.93
CA LYS A 366 12.73 2.11 11.76
C LYS A 366 13.96 2.47 10.92
N VAL A 367 14.42 1.57 10.05
CA VAL A 367 15.59 1.82 9.18
C VAL A 367 15.35 3.00 8.23
N ILE A 368 14.15 3.12 7.64
CA ILE A 368 13.79 4.26 6.78
C ILE A 368 13.82 5.57 7.59
N MET A 369 13.24 5.57 8.78
CA MET A 369 13.20 6.75 9.64
C MET A 369 14.61 7.17 10.12
N GLU A 370 15.45 6.21 10.52
CA GLU A 370 16.84 6.46 10.89
C GLU A 370 17.64 7.07 9.73
N ASP A 371 17.54 6.49 8.52
CA ASP A 371 18.21 6.98 7.33
C ASP A 371 17.75 8.41 6.96
N GLY A 372 16.47 8.71 7.17
CA GLY A 372 15.90 10.04 6.94
C GLY A 372 16.38 11.10 7.96
N LEU A 373 16.72 10.72 9.18
CA LEU A 373 17.33 11.61 10.17
C LEU A 373 18.81 11.87 9.88
N GLU A 374 19.54 10.87 9.35
CA GLU A 374 20.93 11.04 8.94
C GLU A 374 21.05 11.98 7.73
N SER A 375 20.10 11.92 6.81
CA SER A 375 20.05 12.74 5.59
C SER A 375 18.60 12.83 5.10
N PRO A 376 18.09 14.00 4.65
CA PRO A 376 16.71 14.10 4.15
C PRO A 376 16.39 13.05 3.09
N LEU A 377 15.25 12.37 3.22
CA LEU A 377 14.81 11.28 2.33
C LEU A 377 14.63 11.75 0.88
N ALA A 378 13.96 12.88 0.68
CA ALA A 378 14.11 13.63 -0.53
C ALA A 378 15.36 14.47 -0.36
N GLU A 379 16.47 14.05 -0.94
CA GLU A 379 17.53 15.02 -1.17
C GLU A 379 17.00 16.00 -2.21
N ARG A 380 16.19 16.92 -1.77
CA ARG A 380 15.68 18.02 -2.57
C ARG A 380 16.89 18.76 -3.09
N ILE A 381 17.00 18.87 -4.38
CA ILE A 381 18.14 19.52 -5.02
C ILE A 381 18.21 20.94 -4.46
N LYS A 382 19.00 21.14 -3.43
CA LYS A 382 19.42 22.45 -2.97
C LYS A 382 20.43 22.96 -3.98
N GLY A 383 19.96 23.78 -4.90
CA GLY A 383 20.81 24.55 -5.80
C GLY A 383 21.35 23.77 -6.98
N GLY A 384 20.93 24.22 -8.14
CA GLY A 384 21.60 24.20 -9.41
C GLY A 384 22.29 22.91 -9.85
N ILE A 385 21.77 22.39 -10.97
CA ILE A 385 22.63 21.68 -11.90
C ILE A 385 23.81 22.58 -12.25
#